data_d7ea622bae342e1d240f61c387b4590b
#
_entry.id   d7ea622bae342e1d240f61c387b4590b
#
_cell.length_a   1.000
_cell.length_b   1.000
_cell.length_c   1.000
_cell.angle_alpha   90.00
_cell.angle_beta   90.00
_cell.angle_gamma   90.00
#
_symmetry.space_group_name_H-M   'P 1'
#
loop_
_entity.id
_entity.type
_entity.pdbx_description
1 polymer ?
#
loop_
_entity_poly.entity_id
_entity_poly.type
_entity_poly.pdbx_seq_one_letter_code
_entity_poly.pdbx_strand_id
1 'polypeptide(L)'
;MPLKEEKIYMYRFFIEAGQVCDHVLHITDEDVNHIRNVLRMRPGEQIEAVDEDRTAYLCRISEILPDEILADVLETEEADTELQNEITLYMGLPKGDKMELIIQKAVELGVSRIVPVSMKRSIVKLDAKKAKARIARWQAIAQAAAKQSKRSIIPEVGEILTWSGALEEAKALDVRLLPYENALDIRYTKDVIREIRPGQSVGVFIGPEGGFDRREVETAEETGAKLLTMGKRILRTETAAISMLSILMYELEG
;
A
#
# COMPACT_ATOMS: atom_id res chain seq x y z
N MET A 1 -21.97 -15.46 22.72
CA MET A 1 -20.99 -15.12 21.69
C MET A 1 -20.17 -16.38 21.45
N PRO A 2 -20.24 -17.04 20.29
CA PRO A 2 -19.36 -18.15 20.01
C PRO A 2 -17.93 -17.59 19.91
N LEU A 3 -17.00 -18.24 20.59
CA LEU A 3 -15.57 -18.01 20.44
C LEU A 3 -15.24 -18.25 18.95
N LYS A 4 -14.71 -17.24 18.25
CA LYS A 4 -14.18 -17.41 16.90
C LYS A 4 -13.14 -18.52 16.98
N GLU A 5 -13.29 -19.51 16.10
CA GLU A 5 -12.28 -20.53 15.87
C GLU A 5 -10.91 -19.85 15.75
N GLU A 6 -9.88 -20.41 16.39
CA GLU A 6 -8.53 -19.93 16.27
C GLU A 6 -8.17 -19.83 14.79
N LYS A 7 -8.07 -18.60 14.27
CA LYS A 7 -7.53 -18.38 12.91
C LYS A 7 -6.09 -18.89 12.93
N ILE A 8 -5.90 -20.09 12.44
CA ILE A 8 -4.57 -20.63 12.14
C ILE A 8 -3.86 -19.58 11.29
N TYR A 9 -2.65 -19.21 11.68
CA TYR A 9 -1.85 -18.22 10.96
C TYR A 9 -1.46 -18.84 9.62
N MET A 10 -2.22 -18.55 8.55
CA MET A 10 -1.96 -19.06 7.20
C MET A 10 -1.13 -18.04 6.42
N TYR A 11 -0.14 -18.53 5.69
CA TYR A 11 0.64 -17.73 4.76
C TYR A 11 -0.16 -17.46 3.49
N ARG A 12 -0.11 -16.21 3.00
CA ARG A 12 -0.78 -15.79 1.77
C ARG A 12 0.23 -15.62 0.65
N PHE A 13 -0.13 -16.12 -0.53
CA PHE A 13 0.66 -16.03 -1.76
C PHE A 13 -0.14 -15.31 -2.83
N PHE A 14 0.54 -14.49 -3.63
CA PHE A 14 -0.05 -13.89 -4.82
C PHE A 14 0.24 -14.80 -6.01
N ILE A 15 -0.77 -15.08 -6.79
CA ILE A 15 -0.72 -16.01 -7.92
C ILE A 15 -1.30 -15.36 -9.18
N GLU A 16 -0.94 -15.89 -10.33
CA GLU A 16 -1.62 -15.57 -11.59
C GLU A 16 -2.85 -16.48 -11.75
N ALA A 17 -3.92 -15.99 -12.37
CA ALA A 17 -5.16 -16.75 -12.55
C ALA A 17 -4.94 -18.10 -13.25
N GLY A 18 -3.95 -18.19 -14.16
CA GLY A 18 -3.57 -19.43 -14.85
C GLY A 18 -2.92 -20.51 -13.97
N GLN A 19 -2.56 -20.19 -12.72
CA GLN A 19 -1.94 -21.16 -11.81
C GLN A 19 -2.97 -22.05 -11.09
N VAL A 20 -4.25 -21.81 -11.23
CA VAL A 20 -5.32 -22.68 -10.71
C VAL A 20 -5.96 -23.42 -11.86
N CYS A 21 -5.76 -24.73 -11.94
CA CYS A 21 -6.28 -25.63 -12.96
C CYS A 21 -6.92 -26.86 -12.31
N ASP A 22 -8.14 -27.21 -12.72
CA ASP A 22 -8.83 -28.42 -12.25
C ASP A 22 -8.87 -28.58 -10.71
N HIS A 23 -9.10 -27.47 -9.98
CA HIS A 23 -9.08 -27.40 -8.52
C HIS A 23 -7.70 -27.67 -7.88
N VAL A 24 -6.62 -27.56 -8.63
CA VAL A 24 -5.24 -27.64 -8.13
C VAL A 24 -4.55 -26.32 -8.38
N LEU A 25 -3.93 -25.78 -7.35
CA LEU A 25 -3.05 -24.62 -7.41
C LEU A 25 -1.61 -25.07 -7.68
N HIS A 26 -1.00 -24.50 -8.69
CA HIS A 26 0.36 -24.70 -9.14
C HIS A 26 1.22 -23.50 -8.76
N ILE A 27 1.96 -23.57 -7.64
CA ILE A 27 2.89 -22.52 -7.25
C ILE A 27 4.27 -22.80 -7.85
N THR A 28 4.80 -21.79 -8.55
CA THR A 28 6.10 -21.83 -9.23
C THR A 28 7.04 -20.73 -8.73
N ASP A 29 8.23 -20.63 -9.29
CA ASP A 29 9.18 -19.54 -9.12
C ASP A 29 9.68 -19.32 -7.68
N GLU A 30 9.76 -18.07 -7.24
CA GLU A 30 10.36 -17.71 -5.95
C GLU A 30 9.58 -18.28 -4.75
N ASP A 31 8.27 -18.43 -4.87
CA ASP A 31 7.41 -18.90 -3.79
C ASP A 31 7.63 -20.39 -3.48
N VAL A 32 8.12 -21.19 -4.45
CA VAL A 32 8.55 -22.59 -4.20
C VAL A 32 9.69 -22.63 -3.18
N ASN A 33 10.71 -21.80 -3.39
CA ASN A 33 11.83 -21.70 -2.45
C ASN A 33 11.37 -21.17 -1.08
N HIS A 34 10.45 -20.20 -1.08
CA HIS A 34 9.90 -19.63 0.16
C HIS A 34 9.15 -20.69 0.98
N ILE A 35 8.24 -21.43 0.37
CA ILE A 35 7.45 -22.48 1.02
C ILE A 35 8.37 -23.59 1.55
N ARG A 36 9.27 -24.08 0.70
CA ARG A 36 10.08 -25.26 0.98
C ARG A 36 11.23 -25.00 1.95
N ASN A 37 11.99 -23.92 1.76
CA ASN A 37 13.25 -23.69 2.45
C ASN A 37 13.15 -22.64 3.56
N VAL A 38 12.31 -21.63 3.41
CA VAL A 38 12.14 -20.56 4.42
C VAL A 38 11.08 -20.96 5.43
N LEU A 39 9.86 -21.24 4.98
CA LEU A 39 8.74 -21.63 5.83
C LEU A 39 8.81 -23.10 6.24
N ARG A 40 9.50 -23.94 5.46
CA ARG A 40 9.66 -25.38 5.68
C ARG A 40 8.34 -26.11 5.84
N MET A 41 7.36 -25.71 5.04
CA MET A 41 6.03 -26.30 5.03
C MET A 41 6.04 -27.74 4.52
N ARG A 42 5.00 -28.47 4.85
CA ARG A 42 4.86 -29.91 4.55
C ARG A 42 3.53 -30.17 3.84
N PRO A 43 3.43 -31.26 3.08
CA PRO A 43 2.14 -31.73 2.59
C PRO A 43 1.14 -31.89 3.74
N GLY A 44 -0.11 -31.45 3.50
CA GLY A 44 -1.20 -31.39 4.48
C GLY A 44 -1.38 -30.03 5.16
N GLU A 45 -0.39 -29.15 5.13
CA GLU A 45 -0.52 -27.79 5.66
C GLU A 45 -1.34 -26.89 4.72
N GLN A 46 -2.02 -25.89 5.30
CA GLN A 46 -2.87 -24.99 4.54
C GLN A 46 -2.17 -23.68 4.23
N ILE A 47 -2.50 -23.14 3.07
CA ILE A 47 -2.07 -21.82 2.57
C ILE A 47 -3.25 -21.08 2.00
N GLU A 48 -3.15 -19.76 1.96
CA GLU A 48 -4.03 -18.89 1.20
C GLU A 48 -3.34 -18.44 -0.08
N ALA A 49 -4.05 -18.42 -1.21
CA ALA A 49 -3.59 -17.80 -2.44
C ALA A 49 -4.61 -16.76 -2.91
N VAL A 50 -4.14 -15.70 -3.58
CA VAL A 50 -5.01 -14.67 -4.16
C VAL A 50 -4.51 -14.37 -5.56
N ASP A 51 -5.41 -14.37 -6.53
CA ASP A 51 -5.12 -14.02 -7.91
C ASP A 51 -5.34 -12.52 -8.22
N GLU A 52 -5.04 -12.13 -9.45
CA GLU A 52 -5.18 -10.76 -9.94
C GLU A 52 -6.65 -10.28 -9.97
N ASP A 53 -7.61 -11.20 -10.06
CA ASP A 53 -9.05 -10.93 -10.03
C ASP A 53 -9.60 -10.83 -8.59
N ARG A 54 -8.72 -10.84 -7.59
CA ARG A 54 -9.04 -10.82 -6.15
C ARG A 54 -9.83 -12.04 -5.70
N THR A 55 -9.67 -13.17 -6.36
CA THR A 55 -10.21 -14.44 -5.90
C THR A 55 -9.26 -15.04 -4.87
N ALA A 56 -9.77 -15.30 -3.68
CA ALA A 56 -9.03 -15.95 -2.60
C ALA A 56 -9.30 -17.46 -2.62
N TYR A 57 -8.25 -18.23 -2.53
CA TYR A 57 -8.27 -19.68 -2.50
C TYR A 57 -7.68 -20.18 -1.19
N LEU A 58 -8.47 -20.91 -0.43
CA LEU A 58 -7.95 -21.73 0.66
C LEU A 58 -7.46 -23.05 0.06
N CYS A 59 -6.18 -23.33 0.20
CA CYS A 59 -5.57 -24.52 -0.39
C CYS A 59 -4.85 -25.37 0.65
N ARG A 60 -4.74 -26.67 0.35
CA ARG A 60 -3.94 -27.61 1.13
C ARG A 60 -2.81 -28.15 0.28
N ILE A 61 -1.56 -28.01 0.72
CA ILE A 61 -0.39 -28.54 0.02
C ILE A 61 -0.56 -30.05 -0.10
N SER A 62 -0.62 -30.55 -1.33
CA SER A 62 -0.65 -31.99 -1.64
C SER A 62 0.74 -32.54 -1.93
N GLU A 63 1.57 -31.80 -2.67
CA GLU A 63 2.90 -32.25 -3.05
C GLU A 63 3.91 -31.08 -3.09
N ILE A 64 5.15 -31.37 -2.71
CA ILE A 64 6.28 -30.43 -2.78
C ILE A 64 7.33 -31.00 -3.71
N LEU A 65 7.34 -30.50 -4.95
CA LEU A 65 8.30 -30.86 -5.98
C LEU A 65 9.54 -29.94 -5.97
N PRO A 66 10.61 -30.26 -6.70
CA PRO A 66 11.80 -29.40 -6.76
C PRO A 66 11.52 -27.97 -7.24
N ASP A 67 10.68 -27.80 -8.25
CA ASP A 67 10.43 -26.55 -8.95
C ASP A 67 8.93 -26.12 -8.92
N GLU A 68 8.09 -26.85 -8.16
CA GLU A 68 6.66 -26.62 -8.10
C GLU A 68 6.06 -27.08 -6.78
N ILE A 69 5.05 -26.39 -6.28
CA ILE A 69 4.23 -26.83 -5.15
C ILE A 69 2.81 -27.05 -5.68
N LEU A 70 2.27 -28.22 -5.45
CA LEU A 70 0.87 -28.54 -5.75
C LEU A 70 0.04 -28.41 -4.49
N ALA A 71 -1.10 -27.74 -4.59
CA ALA A 71 -2.03 -27.61 -3.48
C ALA A 71 -3.47 -27.75 -3.95
N ASP A 72 -4.24 -28.61 -3.29
CA ASP A 72 -5.65 -28.81 -3.58
C ASP A 72 -6.46 -27.59 -3.10
N VAL A 73 -7.29 -27.03 -3.96
CA VAL A 73 -8.21 -25.93 -3.62
C VAL A 73 -9.35 -26.52 -2.78
N LEU A 74 -9.50 -26.02 -1.56
CA LEU A 74 -10.54 -26.43 -0.62
C LEU A 74 -11.76 -25.53 -0.69
N GLU A 75 -11.54 -24.21 -0.75
CA GLU A 75 -12.56 -23.17 -0.76
C GLU A 75 -12.11 -22.03 -1.68
N THR A 76 -13.08 -21.35 -2.26
CA THR A 76 -12.85 -20.15 -3.09
C THR A 76 -13.84 -19.08 -2.66
N GLU A 77 -13.32 -17.87 -2.40
CA GLU A 77 -14.14 -16.72 -2.00
C GLU A 77 -13.62 -15.42 -2.67
N GLU A 78 -14.44 -14.39 -2.70
CA GLU A 78 -13.99 -13.06 -3.07
C GLU A 78 -13.17 -12.45 -1.91
N ALA A 79 -11.99 -11.94 -2.18
CA ALA A 79 -11.16 -11.34 -1.15
C ALA A 79 -11.66 -9.93 -0.82
N ASP A 80 -12.24 -9.77 0.37
CA ASP A 80 -12.77 -8.51 0.90
C ASP A 80 -11.79 -7.91 1.93
N THR A 81 -10.61 -7.50 1.46
CA THR A 81 -9.57 -6.92 2.31
C THR A 81 -9.16 -5.51 1.90
N GLU A 82 -9.78 -4.98 0.86
CA GLU A 82 -9.43 -3.68 0.30
C GLU A 82 -10.45 -2.62 0.68
N LEU A 83 -9.98 -1.40 0.86
CA LEU A 83 -10.87 -0.26 0.98
C LEU A 83 -11.66 -0.07 -0.31
N GLN A 84 -12.89 0.41 -0.20
CA GLN A 84 -13.69 0.78 -1.38
C GLN A 84 -13.10 1.98 -2.13
N ASN A 85 -12.22 2.75 -1.48
CA ASN A 85 -11.56 3.92 -2.02
C ASN A 85 -10.11 3.61 -2.41
N GLU A 86 -9.70 4.03 -3.61
CA GLU A 86 -8.31 3.96 -4.02
C GLU A 86 -7.51 5.11 -3.43
N ILE A 87 -6.53 4.81 -2.58
CA ILE A 87 -5.67 5.82 -1.96
C ILE A 87 -4.29 5.82 -2.61
N THR A 88 -3.89 6.95 -3.18
CA THR A 88 -2.51 7.19 -3.67
C THR A 88 -1.75 8.07 -2.68
N LEU A 89 -0.62 7.59 -2.17
CA LEU A 89 0.29 8.36 -1.33
C LEU A 89 1.39 9.01 -2.17
N TYR A 90 1.36 10.33 -2.34
CA TYR A 90 2.44 11.14 -2.91
C TYR A 90 3.42 11.52 -1.80
N MET A 91 4.54 10.79 -1.72
CA MET A 91 5.47 10.88 -0.60
C MET A 91 6.73 11.64 -0.98
N GLY A 92 6.96 12.81 -0.41
CA GLY A 92 8.23 13.53 -0.54
C GLY A 92 9.41 12.68 -0.09
N LEU A 93 10.44 12.54 -0.93
CA LEU A 93 11.59 11.68 -0.67
C LEU A 93 12.25 11.98 0.69
N PRO A 94 12.10 11.11 1.70
CA PRO A 94 12.70 11.29 3.01
C PRO A 94 14.16 10.81 3.02
N LYS A 95 14.90 11.14 4.08
CA LYS A 95 16.26 10.66 4.30
C LYS A 95 16.29 9.23 4.84
N GLY A 96 17.41 8.54 4.58
CA GLY A 96 17.69 7.22 5.12
C GLY A 96 16.67 6.17 4.69
N ASP A 97 16.32 5.29 5.61
CA ASP A 97 15.44 4.13 5.38
C ASP A 97 13.96 4.41 5.73
N LYS A 98 13.61 5.68 6.00
CA LYS A 98 12.24 6.05 6.38
C LYS A 98 11.22 5.72 5.32
N MET A 99 11.59 5.80 4.03
CA MET A 99 10.71 5.44 2.93
C MET A 99 10.27 3.97 3.02
N GLU A 100 11.15 3.09 3.45
CA GLU A 100 10.85 1.66 3.61
C GLU A 100 9.79 1.43 4.70
N LEU A 101 9.96 2.10 5.85
CA LEU A 101 8.95 2.08 6.92
C LEU A 101 7.61 2.67 6.47
N ILE A 102 7.64 3.80 5.74
CA ILE A 102 6.43 4.45 5.24
C ILE A 102 5.69 3.52 4.29
N ILE A 103 6.40 2.90 3.34
CA ILE A 103 5.82 1.95 2.38
C ILE A 103 5.18 0.78 3.11
N GLN A 104 5.92 0.14 4.02
CA GLN A 104 5.40 -0.97 4.81
C GLN A 104 4.09 -0.59 5.50
N LYS A 105 4.07 0.53 6.22
CA LYS A 105 2.88 0.96 6.97
C LYS A 105 1.76 1.49 6.08
N ALA A 106 2.08 2.13 4.95
CA ALA A 106 1.08 2.55 3.99
C ALA A 106 0.34 1.35 3.36
N VAL A 107 1.07 0.28 3.05
CA VAL A 107 0.47 -0.97 2.56
C VAL A 107 -0.44 -1.59 3.61
N GLU A 108 0.01 -1.72 4.87
CA GLU A 108 -0.79 -2.23 5.98
C GLU A 108 -2.08 -1.40 6.21
N LEU A 109 -2.06 -0.10 5.86
CA LEU A 109 -3.17 0.84 6.04
C LEU A 109 -4.04 1.02 4.79
N GLY A 110 -3.94 0.13 3.80
CA GLY A 110 -4.88 0.09 2.68
C GLY A 110 -4.52 0.99 1.49
N VAL A 111 -3.30 1.57 1.42
CA VAL A 111 -2.91 2.36 0.24
C VAL A 111 -2.89 1.49 -1.02
N SER A 112 -3.37 2.04 -2.15
CA SER A 112 -3.39 1.32 -3.43
C SER A 112 -2.15 1.61 -4.28
N ARG A 113 -1.56 2.80 -4.12
CA ARG A 113 -0.37 3.22 -4.87
C ARG A 113 0.48 4.20 -4.06
N ILE A 114 1.81 4.10 -4.21
CA ILE A 114 2.77 5.00 -3.56
C ILE A 114 3.65 5.64 -4.62
N VAL A 115 3.64 6.96 -4.69
CA VAL A 115 4.41 7.74 -5.65
C VAL A 115 5.48 8.54 -4.90
N PRO A 116 6.76 8.20 -5.04
CA PRO A 116 7.84 9.00 -4.47
C PRO A 116 7.95 10.34 -5.22
N VAL A 117 8.06 11.44 -4.49
CA VAL A 117 8.10 12.79 -5.08
C VAL A 117 9.39 13.52 -4.74
N SER A 118 10.09 14.00 -5.76
CA SER A 118 11.23 14.89 -5.61
C SER A 118 10.74 16.33 -5.38
N MET A 119 10.87 16.80 -4.15
CA MET A 119 10.42 18.12 -3.72
C MET A 119 11.60 19.06 -3.50
N LYS A 120 11.35 20.36 -3.45
CA LYS A 120 12.38 21.40 -3.27
C LYS A 120 13.22 21.20 -2.00
N ARG A 121 12.59 20.77 -0.92
CA ARG A 121 13.25 20.52 0.38
C ARG A 121 13.66 19.07 0.59
N SER A 122 13.52 18.21 -0.43
CA SER A 122 14.10 16.87 -0.40
C SER A 122 15.62 16.96 -0.50
N ILE A 123 16.32 16.37 0.46
CA ILE A 123 17.79 16.32 0.45
C ILE A 123 18.28 15.20 -0.46
N VAL A 124 17.51 14.15 -0.60
CA VAL A 124 17.84 12.98 -1.42
C VAL A 124 17.69 13.35 -2.90
N LYS A 125 18.82 13.29 -3.63
CA LYS A 125 18.85 13.40 -5.09
C LYS A 125 19.31 12.05 -5.65
N LEU A 126 18.52 11.48 -6.52
CA LEU A 126 18.79 10.19 -7.14
C LEU A 126 19.05 10.37 -8.64
N ASP A 127 20.14 9.79 -9.13
CA ASP A 127 20.30 9.57 -10.56
C ASP A 127 19.37 8.44 -11.03
N ALA A 128 19.15 8.33 -12.33
CA ALA A 128 18.20 7.37 -12.92
C ALA A 128 18.50 5.91 -12.52
N LYS A 129 19.80 5.53 -12.44
CA LYS A 129 20.17 4.15 -12.06
C LYS A 129 19.84 3.85 -10.61
N LYS A 130 20.14 4.78 -9.71
CA LYS A 130 19.83 4.65 -8.28
C LYS A 130 18.33 4.71 -8.04
N ALA A 131 17.59 5.54 -8.78
CA ALA A 131 16.14 5.61 -8.73
C ALA A 131 15.51 4.26 -9.05
N LYS A 132 15.87 3.65 -10.18
CA LYS A 132 15.37 2.33 -10.59
C LYS A 132 15.66 1.25 -9.54
N ALA A 133 16.87 1.20 -9.00
CA ALA A 133 17.23 0.22 -7.97
C ALA A 133 16.44 0.42 -6.67
N ARG A 134 16.18 1.68 -6.26
CA ARG A 134 15.36 1.97 -5.07
C ARG A 134 13.90 1.60 -5.28
N ILE A 135 13.32 1.94 -6.43
CA ILE A 135 11.92 1.58 -6.75
C ILE A 135 11.74 0.06 -6.70
N ALA A 136 12.64 -0.71 -7.31
CA ALA A 136 12.58 -2.17 -7.25
C ALA A 136 12.64 -2.70 -5.80
N ARG A 137 13.53 -2.16 -4.96
CA ARG A 137 13.60 -2.50 -3.54
C ARG A 137 12.31 -2.12 -2.79
N TRP A 138 11.76 -0.94 -3.05
CA TRP A 138 10.53 -0.46 -2.42
C TRP A 138 9.31 -1.29 -2.84
N GLN A 139 9.26 -1.72 -4.11
CA GLN A 139 8.22 -2.63 -4.60
C GLN A 139 8.29 -3.99 -3.89
N ALA A 140 9.48 -4.54 -3.66
CA ALA A 140 9.63 -5.77 -2.90
C ALA A 140 9.16 -5.63 -1.43
N ILE A 141 9.37 -4.46 -0.82
CA ILE A 141 8.86 -4.16 0.53
C ILE A 141 7.32 -4.07 0.52
N ALA A 142 6.73 -3.42 -0.50
CA ALA A 142 5.28 -3.35 -0.65
C ALA A 142 4.67 -4.75 -0.81
N GLN A 143 5.27 -5.62 -1.62
CA GLN A 143 4.85 -7.00 -1.80
C GLN A 143 4.93 -7.80 -0.48
N ALA A 144 6.04 -7.70 0.25
CA ALA A 144 6.20 -8.38 1.53
C ALA A 144 5.17 -7.90 2.57
N ALA A 145 4.90 -6.59 2.61
CA ALA A 145 3.90 -6.00 3.49
C ALA A 145 2.48 -6.46 3.11
N ALA A 146 2.14 -6.52 1.82
CA ALA A 146 0.84 -6.99 1.33
C ALA A 146 0.60 -8.47 1.71
N LYS A 147 1.60 -9.34 1.51
CA LYS A 147 1.54 -10.74 1.95
C LYS A 147 1.28 -10.85 3.46
N GLN A 148 2.01 -10.08 4.28
CA GLN A 148 1.90 -10.12 5.74
C GLN A 148 0.57 -9.55 6.25
N SER A 149 0.07 -8.46 5.67
CA SER A 149 -1.19 -7.83 6.06
C SER A 149 -2.43 -8.48 5.43
N LYS A 150 -2.24 -9.55 4.67
CA LYS A 150 -3.30 -10.30 3.98
C LYS A 150 -4.12 -9.46 3.01
N ARG A 151 -3.47 -8.54 2.32
CA ARG A 151 -4.10 -7.76 1.25
C ARG A 151 -4.38 -8.63 0.03
N SER A 152 -5.37 -8.25 -0.75
CA SER A 152 -5.71 -8.91 -2.01
C SER A 152 -5.03 -8.26 -3.22
N ILE A 153 -4.40 -7.11 -3.04
CA ILE A 153 -3.58 -6.46 -4.05
C ILE A 153 -2.17 -6.19 -3.53
N ILE A 154 -1.21 -6.10 -4.44
CA ILE A 154 0.13 -5.58 -4.17
C ILE A 154 0.15 -4.11 -4.62
N PRO A 155 0.23 -3.13 -3.70
CA PRO A 155 0.30 -1.72 -4.09
C PRO A 155 1.50 -1.44 -4.97
N GLU A 156 1.29 -0.65 -6.03
CA GLU A 156 2.35 -0.20 -6.91
C GLU A 156 3.22 0.87 -6.23
N VAL A 157 4.54 0.73 -6.32
CA VAL A 157 5.47 1.82 -6.05
C VAL A 157 5.89 2.42 -7.39
N GLY A 158 5.30 3.57 -7.70
CA GLY A 158 5.50 4.27 -8.96
C GLY A 158 6.90 4.88 -9.13
N GLU A 159 7.14 5.43 -10.30
CA GLU A 159 8.36 6.17 -10.58
C GLU A 159 8.47 7.46 -9.73
N ILE A 160 9.69 7.96 -9.58
CA ILE A 160 9.92 9.20 -8.84
C ILE A 160 9.50 10.38 -9.70
N LEU A 161 8.43 11.06 -9.28
CA LEU A 161 7.93 12.24 -9.97
C LEU A 161 8.55 13.53 -9.42
N THR A 162 8.55 14.56 -10.25
CA THR A 162 8.73 15.94 -9.78
C THR A 162 7.45 16.41 -9.09
N TRP A 163 7.52 17.50 -8.30
CA TRP A 163 6.33 18.08 -7.68
C TRP A 163 5.23 18.42 -8.71
N SER A 164 5.62 19.07 -9.81
CA SER A 164 4.69 19.39 -10.88
C SER A 164 4.10 18.16 -11.57
N GLY A 165 4.89 17.10 -11.76
CA GLY A 165 4.41 15.84 -12.31
C GLY A 165 3.41 15.15 -11.39
N ALA A 166 3.67 15.15 -10.08
CA ALA A 166 2.75 14.59 -9.09
C ALA A 166 1.42 15.35 -9.02
N LEU A 167 1.46 16.69 -9.09
CA LEU A 167 0.24 17.49 -9.15
C LEU A 167 -0.55 17.25 -10.43
N GLU A 168 0.13 17.14 -11.58
CA GLU A 168 -0.54 16.87 -12.86
C GLU A 168 -1.23 15.51 -12.85
N GLU A 169 -0.54 14.48 -12.37
CA GLU A 169 -1.11 13.13 -12.24
C GLU A 169 -2.32 13.14 -11.29
N ALA A 170 -2.19 13.82 -10.16
CA ALA A 170 -3.24 13.88 -9.15
C ALA A 170 -4.51 14.63 -9.59
N LYS A 171 -4.49 15.38 -10.69
CA LYS A 171 -5.71 16.00 -11.24
C LYS A 171 -6.78 14.99 -11.62
N ALA A 172 -6.39 13.77 -11.95
CA ALA A 172 -7.32 12.70 -12.27
C ALA A 172 -8.05 12.13 -11.04
N LEU A 173 -7.56 12.42 -9.82
CA LEU A 173 -8.16 11.93 -8.59
C LEU A 173 -9.32 12.82 -8.13
N ASP A 174 -10.33 12.21 -7.51
CA ASP A 174 -11.51 12.92 -7.03
C ASP A 174 -11.19 13.85 -5.87
N VAL A 175 -10.39 13.39 -4.93
CA VAL A 175 -10.03 14.12 -3.71
C VAL A 175 -8.50 14.22 -3.58
N ARG A 176 -8.00 15.42 -3.28
CA ARG A 176 -6.57 15.69 -3.06
C ARG A 176 -6.39 16.32 -1.70
N LEU A 177 -5.63 15.69 -0.82
CA LEU A 177 -5.42 16.06 0.57
C LEU A 177 -3.95 16.40 0.80
N LEU A 178 -3.70 17.56 1.39
CA LEU A 178 -2.35 18.01 1.73
C LEU A 178 -2.30 18.41 3.22
N PRO A 179 -1.89 17.50 4.11
CA PRO A 179 -1.59 17.85 5.49
C PRO A 179 -0.49 18.90 5.58
N TYR A 180 -0.81 20.07 6.15
CA TYR A 180 0.08 21.21 6.23
C TYR A 180 0.09 21.83 7.63
N GLU A 181 1.26 22.14 8.15
CA GLU A 181 1.46 22.59 9.52
C GLU A 181 0.79 23.94 9.84
N ASN A 182 0.61 24.80 8.82
CA ASN A 182 -0.03 26.09 8.96
C ASN A 182 -1.55 26.06 8.70
N ALA A 183 -2.13 24.92 8.38
CA ALA A 183 -3.58 24.77 8.33
C ALA A 183 -4.13 24.74 9.78
N LEU A 184 -5.17 25.52 10.07
CA LEU A 184 -5.55 25.81 11.45
C LEU A 184 -6.82 25.11 11.93
N ASP A 185 -7.72 24.73 11.05
CA ASP A 185 -9.03 24.22 11.44
C ASP A 185 -9.14 22.70 11.38
N ILE A 186 -9.08 22.07 12.56
CA ILE A 186 -9.27 20.62 12.70
C ILE A 186 -10.71 20.18 12.39
N ARG A 187 -11.70 21.05 12.53
CA ARG A 187 -13.09 20.75 12.17
C ARG A 187 -13.20 20.63 10.66
N TYR A 188 -12.63 21.58 9.93
CA TYR A 188 -12.54 21.51 8.48
C TYR A 188 -11.89 20.19 8.00
N THR A 189 -10.78 19.77 8.63
CA THR A 189 -10.15 18.49 8.32
C THR A 189 -11.10 17.30 8.48
N LYS A 190 -11.85 17.28 9.60
CA LYS A 190 -12.83 16.21 9.85
C LYS A 190 -13.96 16.21 8.83
N ASP A 191 -14.47 17.38 8.50
CA ASP A 191 -15.58 17.54 7.56
C ASP A 191 -15.14 17.08 6.15
N VAL A 192 -13.96 17.52 5.69
CA VAL A 192 -13.38 17.08 4.41
C VAL A 192 -13.25 15.57 4.31
N ILE A 193 -12.75 14.91 5.37
CA ILE A 193 -12.57 13.45 5.35
C ILE A 193 -13.92 12.73 5.33
N ARG A 194 -14.91 13.18 6.10
CA ARG A 194 -16.26 12.61 6.13
C ARG A 194 -17.06 12.81 4.85
N GLU A 195 -16.71 13.79 4.04
CA GLU A 195 -17.32 14.03 2.73
C GLU A 195 -16.82 13.06 1.64
N ILE A 196 -15.75 12.30 1.90
CA ILE A 196 -15.23 11.30 0.96
C ILE A 196 -16.24 10.16 0.86
N ARG A 197 -16.65 9.85 -0.36
CA ARG A 197 -17.65 8.81 -0.63
C ARG A 197 -16.98 7.50 -1.04
N PRO A 198 -17.61 6.36 -0.78
CA PRO A 198 -17.14 5.08 -1.32
C PRO A 198 -16.91 5.15 -2.84
N GLY A 199 -15.85 4.54 -3.31
CA GLY A 199 -15.46 4.50 -4.71
C GLY A 199 -14.71 5.74 -5.23
N GLN A 200 -14.59 6.82 -4.44
CA GLN A 200 -13.77 7.97 -4.84
C GLN A 200 -12.27 7.66 -4.68
N SER A 201 -11.49 8.16 -5.63
CA SER A 201 -10.03 8.12 -5.59
C SER A 201 -9.47 9.27 -4.76
N VAL A 202 -8.50 8.97 -3.88
CA VAL A 202 -7.95 9.92 -2.91
C VAL A 202 -6.43 10.04 -3.07
N GLY A 203 -5.93 11.24 -3.32
CA GLY A 203 -4.50 11.55 -3.30
C GLY A 203 -4.10 12.20 -1.97
N VAL A 204 -3.08 11.68 -1.32
CA VAL A 204 -2.52 12.23 -0.08
C VAL A 204 -1.09 12.68 -0.32
N PHE A 205 -0.81 13.97 -0.11
CA PHE A 205 0.53 14.54 -0.26
C PHE A 205 1.21 14.69 1.10
N ILE A 206 2.37 14.08 1.26
CA ILE A 206 3.18 14.21 2.49
C ILE A 206 4.56 14.77 2.13
N GLY A 207 4.96 15.85 2.77
CA GLY A 207 6.26 16.48 2.56
C GLY A 207 7.43 15.69 3.15
N PRO A 208 8.69 15.92 2.68
CA PRO A 208 9.89 15.39 3.32
C PRO A 208 10.10 16.05 4.70
N GLU A 209 11.21 15.74 5.39
CA GLU A 209 11.51 16.29 6.73
C GLU A 209 11.57 17.83 6.76
N GLY A 210 11.91 18.45 5.65
CA GLY A 210 11.90 19.92 5.50
C GLY A 210 10.50 20.52 5.28
N GLY A 211 9.46 19.69 5.20
CA GLY A 211 8.11 20.10 4.84
C GLY A 211 7.99 20.60 3.41
N PHE A 212 6.87 21.20 3.09
CA PHE A 212 6.61 21.82 1.79
C PHE A 212 7.24 23.21 1.68
N ASP A 213 7.72 23.57 0.50
CA ASP A 213 8.00 24.96 0.18
C ASP A 213 6.68 25.73 -0.04
N ARG A 214 6.68 27.02 0.25
CA ARG A 214 5.48 27.84 0.11
C ARG A 214 4.86 27.75 -1.30
N ARG A 215 5.69 27.78 -2.34
CA ARG A 215 5.21 27.66 -3.73
C ARG A 215 4.62 26.28 -4.04
N GLU A 216 5.15 25.23 -3.40
CA GLU A 216 4.58 23.88 -3.54
C GLU A 216 3.17 23.82 -2.98
N VAL A 217 2.93 24.46 -1.83
CA VAL A 217 1.58 24.54 -1.23
C VAL A 217 0.64 25.37 -2.13
N GLU A 218 1.07 26.57 -2.55
CA GLU A 218 0.29 27.45 -3.41
C GLU A 218 -0.13 26.74 -4.71
N THR A 219 0.79 26.03 -5.38
CA THR A 219 0.47 25.29 -6.60
C THR A 219 -0.44 24.08 -6.34
N ALA A 220 -0.35 23.43 -5.17
CA ALA A 220 -1.29 22.37 -4.82
C ALA A 220 -2.72 22.92 -4.62
N GLU A 221 -2.88 24.04 -3.94
CA GLU A 221 -4.18 24.69 -3.77
C GLU A 221 -4.80 25.10 -5.11
N GLU A 222 -3.99 25.64 -6.03
CA GLU A 222 -4.43 25.99 -7.39
C GLU A 222 -4.96 24.76 -8.17
N THR A 223 -4.45 23.57 -7.87
CA THR A 223 -4.94 22.31 -8.46
C THR A 223 -6.12 21.69 -7.68
N GLY A 224 -6.63 22.39 -6.66
CA GLY A 224 -7.78 21.96 -5.87
C GLY A 224 -7.43 21.02 -4.71
N ALA A 225 -6.17 20.95 -4.29
CA ALA A 225 -5.79 20.20 -3.09
C ALA A 225 -6.33 20.91 -1.83
N LYS A 226 -6.92 20.15 -0.91
CA LYS A 226 -7.46 20.64 0.35
C LYS A 226 -6.35 20.62 1.41
N LEU A 227 -6.02 21.79 1.95
CA LEU A 227 -5.05 21.90 3.03
C LEU A 227 -5.66 21.47 4.35
N LEU A 228 -5.06 20.49 5.00
CA LEU A 228 -5.58 19.89 6.22
C LEU A 228 -4.61 20.08 7.38
N THR A 229 -5.15 20.18 8.60
CA THR A 229 -4.31 20.09 9.80
C THR A 229 -4.49 18.75 10.49
N MET A 230 -3.37 18.20 10.96
CA MET A 230 -3.35 16.99 11.79
C MET A 230 -3.24 17.32 13.30
N GLY A 231 -3.56 18.55 13.67
CA GLY A 231 -3.52 19.03 15.04
C GLY A 231 -2.34 19.96 15.31
N LYS A 232 -2.17 20.34 16.57
CA LYS A 232 -1.27 21.43 16.99
C LYS A 232 0.21 21.04 17.04
N ARG A 233 0.54 19.77 16.88
CA ARG A 233 1.93 19.28 16.97
C ARG A 233 2.52 19.10 15.58
N ILE A 234 3.81 19.45 15.44
CA ILE A 234 4.57 19.12 14.23
C ILE A 234 4.89 17.62 14.27
N LEU A 235 4.43 16.91 13.27
CA LEU A 235 4.70 15.49 13.10
C LEU A 235 5.96 15.28 12.25
N ARG A 236 6.71 14.23 12.53
CA ARG A 236 7.74 13.76 11.60
C ARG A 236 7.08 13.23 10.34
N THR A 237 7.79 13.25 9.22
CA THR A 237 7.25 12.88 7.91
C THR A 237 6.65 11.46 7.91
N GLU A 238 7.35 10.50 8.51
CA GLU A 238 6.84 9.13 8.68
C GLU A 238 5.58 9.09 9.56
N THR A 239 5.55 9.86 10.63
CA THR A 239 4.37 9.95 11.51
C THR A 239 3.18 10.60 10.78
N ALA A 240 3.42 11.64 10.01
CA ALA A 240 2.39 12.33 9.24
C ALA A 240 1.74 11.39 8.21
N ALA A 241 2.55 10.63 7.46
CA ALA A 241 2.06 9.64 6.49
C ALA A 241 1.21 8.57 7.17
N ILE A 242 1.75 7.90 8.19
CA ILE A 242 1.06 6.82 8.90
C ILE A 242 -0.23 7.33 9.56
N SER A 243 -0.18 8.48 10.25
CA SER A 243 -1.36 9.02 10.93
C SER A 243 -2.46 9.43 9.95
N MET A 244 -2.11 10.05 8.82
CA MET A 244 -3.11 10.45 7.81
C MET A 244 -3.77 9.23 7.19
N LEU A 245 -2.97 8.22 6.81
CA LEU A 245 -3.50 6.99 6.25
C LEU A 245 -4.35 6.21 7.26
N SER A 246 -3.94 6.18 8.56
CA SER A 246 -4.75 5.54 9.61
C SER A 246 -6.11 6.21 9.80
N ILE A 247 -6.17 7.53 9.70
CA ILE A 247 -7.43 8.27 9.79
C ILE A 247 -8.32 7.94 8.58
N LEU A 248 -7.74 7.93 7.37
CA LEU A 248 -8.49 7.59 6.16
C LEU A 248 -8.98 6.14 6.21
N MET A 249 -8.12 5.18 6.55
CA MET A 249 -8.52 3.79 6.71
C MET A 249 -9.70 3.67 7.66
N TYR A 250 -9.61 4.27 8.85
CA TYR A 250 -10.67 4.18 9.88
C TYR A 250 -12.02 4.80 9.44
N GLU A 251 -11.98 5.92 8.72
CA GLU A 251 -13.22 6.61 8.26
C GLU A 251 -13.79 6.00 6.97
N LEU A 252 -12.96 5.30 6.16
CA LEU A 252 -13.36 4.74 4.87
C LEU A 252 -13.56 3.22 4.90
N GLU A 253 -13.22 2.56 6.00
CA GLU A 253 -13.53 1.15 6.23
C GLU A 253 -15.06 1.02 6.36
N GLY A 254 -15.69 0.41 5.36
CA GLY A 254 -17.12 0.36 5.18
C GLY A 254 -17.86 -0.74 5.92
#